data_6ce80de60c77260b0ae468f42c5a5797
#
_entry.id   6ce80de60c77260b0ae468f42c5a5797
#
_cell.length_a   1.000
_cell.length_b   1.000
_cell.length_c   1.000
_cell.angle_alpha   90.00
_cell.angle_beta   90.00
_cell.angle_gamma   90.00
#
_symmetry.space_group_name_H-M   'P 1'
#
loop_
_entity.id
_entity.type
_entity.pdbx_description
1 polymer ?
#
loop_
_entity_poly.entity_id
_entity_poly.type
_entity_poly.pdbx_seq_one_letter_code
_entity_poly.pdbx_strand_id
1 'polypeptide(L)'
;MAWVTKDSTETYNQTPEPPREYTKKEKAANWWHYHWMAVVVAVLVVVFGVWIIKDTVFQTRPDVQVAYVGTSDLPTDTVTALQDALTPFCSDLNGDGKVVVQVDSYTVDFDAANENTDAYYQMAGVTRLSAELSSGGKTYIFLLEDPEGFETQTGALQYLDGTVPDDPETTDADWREMVYRWTDCPVLTGLDLGGYEGLTLMDDVTGTNQSVLAHLYVGRRGVWDEKQIPTYEGCAELWDTLTAGAVSTAAE
;
A
#
# COMPACT_ATOMS: atom_id res chain seq x y z
N MET A 1 -75.21 38.41 -13.98
CA MET A 1 -76.16 37.87 -12.98
C MET A 1 -76.10 36.36 -13.01
N ALA A 2 -75.47 35.77 -12.02
CA ALA A 2 -75.41 34.31 -11.90
C ALA A 2 -76.70 33.82 -11.19
N TRP A 3 -77.43 32.94 -11.85
CA TRP A 3 -78.60 32.29 -11.28
C TRP A 3 -78.11 31.16 -10.35
N VAL A 4 -78.34 31.34 -9.04
CA VAL A 4 -78.11 30.28 -8.06
C VAL A 4 -79.43 29.44 -8.08
N THR A 5 -79.38 28.25 -8.63
CA THR A 5 -80.43 27.28 -8.62
C THR A 5 -80.58 26.67 -7.21
N LYS A 6 -81.79 26.49 -6.74
CA LYS A 6 -82.16 26.10 -5.38
C LYS A 6 -81.75 24.66 -5.00
N ASP A 7 -81.20 23.91 -5.93
CA ASP A 7 -80.76 22.52 -5.75
C ASP A 7 -79.32 22.32 -5.20
N SER A 8 -78.62 23.43 -4.93
CA SER A 8 -77.26 23.31 -4.42
C SER A 8 -77.13 23.18 -2.91
N THR A 9 -78.27 23.17 -2.20
CA THR A 9 -78.27 23.12 -0.74
C THR A 9 -78.43 21.72 -0.14
N GLU A 10 -78.72 20.70 -0.96
CA GLU A 10 -78.88 19.32 -0.44
C GLU A 10 -77.55 18.56 -0.26
N THR A 11 -76.43 19.07 -0.77
CA THR A 11 -75.12 18.38 -0.70
C THR A 11 -74.41 18.66 0.62
N TYR A 12 -74.86 19.56 1.46
CA TYR A 12 -74.16 19.98 2.67
C TYR A 12 -74.50 19.24 3.95
N ASN A 13 -75.44 18.29 3.89
CA ASN A 13 -75.92 17.56 5.06
C ASN A 13 -75.55 16.06 4.97
N GLN A 14 -74.37 15.74 4.44
CA GLN A 14 -73.88 14.38 4.59
C GLN A 14 -73.31 14.22 6.01
N THR A 15 -73.99 13.38 6.78
CA THR A 15 -73.48 12.89 8.06
C THR A 15 -72.07 12.37 7.83
N PRO A 16 -71.04 12.85 8.56
CA PRO A 16 -69.70 12.36 8.36
C PRO A 16 -69.69 10.84 8.54
N GLU A 17 -69.21 10.14 7.52
CA GLU A 17 -69.02 8.69 7.60
C GLU A 17 -68.20 8.37 8.84
N PRO A 18 -68.56 7.34 9.62
CA PRO A 18 -67.75 6.95 10.78
C PRO A 18 -66.32 6.64 10.33
N PRO A 19 -65.34 7.04 11.12
CA PRO A 19 -63.93 6.84 10.75
C PRO A 19 -63.68 5.35 10.48
N ARG A 20 -63.26 5.06 9.26
CA ARG A 20 -62.96 3.69 8.81
C ARG A 20 -61.81 3.11 9.65
N GLU A 21 -62.07 2.00 10.34
CA GLU A 21 -61.05 1.26 11.06
C GLU A 21 -60.15 0.52 10.07
N TYR A 22 -58.87 0.95 9.98
CA TYR A 22 -57.88 0.31 9.13
C TYR A 22 -57.41 -1.01 9.75
N THR A 23 -57.39 -2.05 8.95
CA THR A 23 -56.79 -3.33 9.35
C THR A 23 -55.30 -3.18 9.58
N LYS A 24 -54.69 -4.10 10.35
CA LYS A 24 -53.22 -4.10 10.59
C LYS A 24 -52.42 -4.09 9.30
N LYS A 25 -52.92 -4.77 8.26
CA LYS A 25 -52.29 -4.87 6.94
C LYS A 25 -52.33 -3.53 6.18
N GLU A 26 -53.45 -2.82 6.24
CA GLU A 26 -53.58 -1.50 5.63
C GLU A 26 -52.73 -0.44 6.36
N LYS A 27 -52.65 -0.50 7.68
CA LYS A 27 -51.74 0.36 8.46
C LYS A 27 -50.27 0.13 8.11
N ALA A 28 -49.87 -1.12 7.95
CA ALA A 28 -48.50 -1.46 7.54
C ALA A 28 -48.17 -1.00 6.11
N ALA A 29 -49.14 -1.18 5.17
CA ALA A 29 -48.97 -0.74 3.79
C ALA A 29 -48.85 0.79 3.69
N ASN A 30 -49.71 1.51 4.44
CA ASN A 30 -49.66 2.97 4.50
C ASN A 30 -48.36 3.48 5.13
N TRP A 31 -47.90 2.86 6.25
CA TRP A 31 -46.63 3.19 6.86
C TRP A 31 -45.49 2.97 5.88
N TRP A 32 -45.46 1.83 5.17
CA TRP A 32 -44.44 1.53 4.17
C TRP A 32 -44.43 2.54 3.03
N HIS A 33 -45.59 2.93 2.54
CA HIS A 33 -45.73 3.92 1.46
C HIS A 33 -45.08 5.26 1.81
N TYR A 34 -45.21 5.72 3.06
CA TYR A 34 -44.65 6.99 3.48
C TYR A 34 -43.19 6.89 3.98
N HIS A 35 -42.74 5.71 4.45
CA HIS A 35 -41.46 5.56 5.11
C HIS A 35 -40.45 4.74 4.31
N TRP A 36 -40.81 4.19 3.15
CA TRP A 36 -39.88 3.35 2.37
C TRP A 36 -38.59 4.04 2.02
N MET A 37 -38.62 5.35 1.67
CA MET A 37 -37.42 6.15 1.41
C MET A 37 -36.54 6.25 2.67
N ALA A 38 -37.13 6.51 3.84
CA ALA A 38 -36.37 6.56 5.10
C ALA A 38 -35.76 5.20 5.45
N VAL A 39 -36.48 4.10 5.18
CA VAL A 39 -35.98 2.73 5.37
C VAL A 39 -34.81 2.46 4.43
N VAL A 40 -34.91 2.82 3.15
CA VAL A 40 -33.83 2.65 2.18
C VAL A 40 -32.60 3.44 2.61
N VAL A 41 -32.76 4.70 3.02
CA VAL A 41 -31.66 5.53 3.52
C VAL A 41 -31.03 4.91 4.76
N ALA A 42 -31.85 4.44 5.71
CA ALA A 42 -31.34 3.79 6.92
C ALA A 42 -30.52 2.52 6.60
N VAL A 43 -31.00 1.68 5.67
CA VAL A 43 -30.28 0.49 5.21
C VAL A 43 -28.95 0.88 4.55
N LEU A 44 -28.94 1.90 3.69
CA LEU A 44 -27.71 2.38 3.05
C LEU A 44 -26.71 2.88 4.10
N VAL A 45 -27.16 3.65 5.10
CA VAL A 45 -26.28 4.13 6.19
C VAL A 45 -25.68 2.96 6.97
N VAL A 46 -26.47 1.93 7.27
CA VAL A 46 -25.97 0.73 7.97
C VAL A 46 -24.96 -0.02 7.10
N VAL A 47 -25.26 -0.25 5.82
CA VAL A 47 -24.35 -0.94 4.89
C VAL A 47 -23.05 -0.16 4.75
N PHE A 48 -23.12 1.16 4.58
CA PHE A 48 -21.94 2.02 4.50
C PHE A 48 -21.14 2.03 5.81
N GLY A 49 -21.83 2.09 6.94
CA GLY A 49 -21.19 2.01 8.26
C GLY A 49 -20.45 0.68 8.47
N VAL A 50 -21.09 -0.44 8.14
CA VAL A 50 -20.44 -1.77 8.20
C VAL A 50 -19.26 -1.86 7.23
N TRP A 51 -19.39 -1.28 6.02
CA TRP A 51 -18.33 -1.26 5.04
C TRP A 51 -17.12 -0.45 5.53
N ILE A 52 -17.34 0.76 6.08
CA ILE A 52 -16.28 1.60 6.67
C ILE A 52 -15.61 0.90 7.85
N ILE A 53 -16.40 0.29 8.75
CA ILE A 53 -15.84 -0.46 9.90
C ILE A 53 -14.98 -1.62 9.40
N LYS A 54 -15.47 -2.38 8.42
CA LYS A 54 -14.72 -3.48 7.83
C LYS A 54 -13.40 -2.98 7.22
N ASP A 55 -13.44 -1.90 6.45
CA ASP A 55 -12.27 -1.34 5.77
C ASP A 55 -11.26 -0.75 6.76
N THR A 56 -11.73 -0.14 7.86
CA THR A 56 -10.85 0.49 8.85
C THR A 56 -10.31 -0.49 9.89
N VAL A 57 -11.13 -1.44 10.35
CA VAL A 57 -10.76 -2.34 11.47
C VAL A 57 -10.10 -3.62 10.98
N PHE A 58 -10.46 -4.10 9.78
CA PHE A 58 -9.93 -5.33 9.21
C PHE A 58 -8.88 -5.10 8.11
N GLN A 59 -8.34 -3.88 7.98
CA GLN A 59 -7.16 -3.67 7.16
C GLN A 59 -5.99 -4.45 7.77
N THR A 60 -5.45 -5.39 7.01
CA THR A 60 -4.21 -6.06 7.35
C THR A 60 -3.09 -5.02 7.20
N ARG A 61 -2.48 -4.65 8.31
CA ARG A 61 -1.32 -3.74 8.31
C ARG A 61 -0.07 -4.58 8.15
N PRO A 62 0.82 -4.22 7.23
CA PRO A 62 2.08 -4.94 7.11
C PRO A 62 2.94 -4.72 8.36
N ASP A 63 3.62 -5.79 8.79
CA ASP A 63 4.62 -5.75 9.85
C ASP A 63 5.93 -5.20 9.31
N VAL A 64 6.31 -5.65 8.12
CA VAL A 64 7.52 -5.23 7.44
C VAL A 64 7.19 -4.72 6.04
N GLN A 65 7.77 -3.57 5.69
CA GLN A 65 7.70 -3.00 4.36
C GLN A 65 9.09 -2.96 3.74
N VAL A 66 9.20 -3.51 2.53
CA VAL A 66 10.40 -3.47 1.68
C VAL A 66 10.06 -2.62 0.47
N ALA A 67 10.88 -1.65 0.16
CA ALA A 67 10.72 -0.85 -1.05
C ALA A 67 11.62 -1.36 -2.17
N TYR A 68 11.05 -1.60 -3.32
CA TYR A 68 11.79 -1.70 -4.55
C TYR A 68 11.77 -0.35 -5.26
N VAL A 69 12.93 0.12 -5.69
CA VAL A 69 13.09 1.39 -6.43
C VAL A 69 13.87 1.10 -7.71
N GLY A 70 13.22 1.33 -8.83
CA GLY A 70 13.80 1.06 -10.14
C GLY A 70 13.05 1.74 -11.28
N THR A 71 13.51 1.54 -12.49
CA THR A 71 12.97 2.16 -13.71
C THR A 71 11.67 1.55 -14.18
N SER A 72 11.36 0.33 -13.74
CA SER A 72 10.13 -0.41 -14.06
C SER A 72 9.64 -1.19 -12.83
N ASP A 73 8.37 -1.56 -12.82
CA ASP A 73 7.82 -2.39 -11.75
C ASP A 73 8.37 -3.82 -11.80
N LEU A 74 8.56 -4.44 -10.64
CA LEU A 74 8.85 -5.87 -10.56
C LEU A 74 7.67 -6.70 -11.07
N PRO A 75 7.92 -7.85 -11.70
CA PRO A 75 6.87 -8.80 -12.03
C PRO A 75 6.06 -9.17 -10.78
N THR A 76 4.74 -9.25 -10.91
CA THR A 76 3.83 -9.55 -9.79
C THR A 76 4.18 -10.88 -9.10
N ASP A 77 4.59 -11.89 -9.89
CA ASP A 77 5.00 -13.18 -9.36
C ASP A 77 6.26 -13.07 -8.52
N THR A 78 7.23 -12.24 -8.95
CA THR A 78 8.44 -11.96 -8.17
C THR A 78 8.12 -11.26 -6.86
N VAL A 79 7.23 -10.26 -6.88
CA VAL A 79 6.77 -9.55 -5.67
C VAL A 79 6.13 -10.53 -4.69
N THR A 80 5.20 -11.36 -5.17
CA THR A 80 4.49 -12.35 -4.33
C THR A 80 5.47 -13.38 -3.75
N ALA A 81 6.34 -13.94 -4.59
CA ALA A 81 7.33 -14.92 -4.15
C ALA A 81 8.29 -14.34 -3.10
N LEU A 82 8.70 -13.09 -3.27
CA LEU A 82 9.57 -12.41 -2.31
C LEU A 82 8.85 -12.17 -0.97
N GLN A 83 7.60 -11.71 -0.98
CA GLN A 83 6.78 -11.53 0.21
C GLN A 83 6.62 -12.86 0.98
N ASP A 84 6.29 -13.93 0.28
CA ASP A 84 6.11 -15.26 0.87
C ASP A 84 7.42 -15.80 1.44
N ALA A 85 8.53 -15.62 0.72
CA ALA A 85 9.85 -16.09 1.14
C ALA A 85 10.43 -15.31 2.33
N LEU A 86 10.09 -14.03 2.48
CA LEU A 86 10.54 -13.21 3.61
C LEU A 86 9.69 -13.40 4.87
N THR A 87 8.41 -13.79 4.73
CA THR A 87 7.48 -13.96 5.85
C THR A 87 8.01 -14.86 6.98
N PRO A 88 8.70 -16.00 6.73
CA PRO A 88 9.23 -16.85 7.80
C PRO A 88 10.35 -16.20 8.65
N PHE A 89 10.99 -15.15 8.15
CA PHE A 89 12.05 -14.41 8.84
C PHE A 89 11.52 -13.24 9.68
N CYS A 90 10.23 -12.94 9.56
CA CYS A 90 9.59 -11.81 10.22
C CYS A 90 8.79 -12.25 11.43
N SER A 91 8.59 -11.32 12.37
CA SER A 91 7.72 -11.48 13.53
C SER A 91 6.47 -10.61 13.38
N ASP A 92 5.39 -10.96 14.09
CA ASP A 92 4.20 -10.11 14.21
C ASP A 92 4.56 -8.87 15.05
N LEU A 93 4.84 -7.76 14.37
CA LEU A 93 5.25 -6.50 14.99
C LEU A 93 4.06 -5.63 15.40
N ASN A 94 2.90 -5.85 14.77
CA ASN A 94 1.70 -5.07 15.02
C ASN A 94 0.74 -5.74 16.02
N GLY A 95 0.97 -7.01 16.39
CA GLY A 95 0.22 -7.76 17.40
C GLY A 95 -1.17 -8.21 16.93
N ASP A 96 -1.42 -8.30 15.63
CA ASP A 96 -2.71 -8.71 15.05
C ASP A 96 -2.84 -10.25 14.89
N GLY A 97 -1.79 -11.00 15.22
CA GLY A 97 -1.72 -12.45 15.13
C GLY A 97 -1.39 -12.98 13.73
N LYS A 98 -0.93 -12.12 12.82
CA LYS A 98 -0.49 -12.47 11.48
C LYS A 98 0.87 -11.81 11.22
N VAL A 99 1.66 -12.43 10.37
CA VAL A 99 2.89 -11.82 9.86
C VAL A 99 2.68 -11.47 8.40
N VAL A 100 2.82 -10.19 8.07
CA VAL A 100 2.60 -9.69 6.72
C VAL A 100 3.79 -8.86 6.27
N VAL A 101 4.45 -9.34 5.22
CA VAL A 101 5.49 -8.60 4.51
C VAL A 101 4.89 -7.98 3.27
N GLN A 102 5.12 -6.69 3.08
CA GLN A 102 4.69 -5.96 1.90
C GLN A 102 5.91 -5.47 1.12
N VAL A 103 5.91 -5.71 -0.19
CA VAL A 103 6.91 -5.15 -1.10
C VAL A 103 6.22 -4.09 -1.94
N ASP A 104 6.66 -2.85 -1.80
CA ASP A 104 6.13 -1.70 -2.52
C ASP A 104 7.09 -1.32 -3.66
N SER A 105 6.56 -1.13 -4.86
CA SER A 105 7.33 -0.69 -6.02
C SER A 105 7.22 0.82 -6.21
N TYR A 106 8.36 1.46 -6.38
CA TYR A 106 8.51 2.88 -6.72
C TYR A 106 9.23 2.98 -8.06
N THR A 107 8.49 3.34 -9.10
CA THR A 107 9.05 3.54 -10.45
C THR A 107 9.70 4.91 -10.49
N VAL A 108 11.03 4.93 -10.33
CA VAL A 108 11.85 6.14 -10.32
C VAL A 108 13.10 5.89 -11.15
N ASP A 109 13.34 6.78 -12.10
CA ASP A 109 14.56 6.82 -12.89
C ASP A 109 15.40 8.01 -12.40
N PHE A 110 16.57 7.75 -11.88
CA PHE A 110 17.49 8.78 -11.39
C PHE A 110 18.39 9.34 -12.49
N ASP A 111 18.41 8.73 -13.68
CA ASP A 111 19.13 9.27 -14.83
C ASP A 111 18.30 10.36 -15.53
N ALA A 112 18.63 11.61 -15.22
CA ALA A 112 17.98 12.78 -15.81
C ALA A 112 18.14 12.90 -17.34
N ALA A 113 19.07 12.12 -17.94
CA ALA A 113 19.32 12.10 -19.37
C ALA A 113 18.43 11.10 -20.12
N ASN A 114 17.67 10.29 -19.42
CA ASN A 114 16.79 9.28 -20.00
C ASN A 114 15.49 9.89 -20.52
N GLU A 115 15.43 10.23 -21.83
CA GLU A 115 14.26 10.80 -22.49
C GLU A 115 13.10 9.79 -22.66
N ASN A 116 13.29 8.50 -22.34
CA ASN A 116 12.29 7.46 -22.55
C ASN A 116 11.34 7.27 -21.38
N THR A 117 11.62 7.86 -20.22
CA THR A 117 10.79 7.73 -19.04
C THR A 117 9.57 8.63 -19.14
N ASP A 118 8.37 8.07 -18.96
CA ASP A 118 7.13 8.84 -18.94
C ASP A 118 7.14 9.80 -17.73
N ALA A 119 7.19 11.09 -18.00
CA ALA A 119 7.30 12.14 -16.99
C ALA A 119 6.18 12.09 -15.94
N TYR A 120 5.00 11.59 -16.29
CA TYR A 120 3.88 11.45 -15.35
C TYR A 120 4.15 10.33 -14.33
N TYR A 121 4.58 9.15 -14.80
CA TYR A 121 4.91 8.02 -13.91
C TYR A 121 6.12 8.35 -13.05
N GLN A 122 7.13 8.97 -13.62
CA GLN A 122 8.30 9.47 -12.90
C GLN A 122 7.91 10.42 -11.76
N MET A 123 7.09 11.42 -12.04
CA MET A 123 6.64 12.38 -11.03
C MET A 123 5.80 11.70 -9.92
N ALA A 124 4.96 10.75 -10.27
CA ALA A 124 4.17 9.99 -9.31
C ALA A 124 5.07 9.11 -8.43
N GLY A 125 6.05 8.41 -9.00
CA GLY A 125 7.03 7.59 -8.31
C GLY A 125 7.86 8.40 -7.31
N VAL A 126 8.46 9.51 -7.77
CA VAL A 126 9.24 10.42 -6.93
C VAL A 126 8.39 10.99 -5.79
N THR A 127 7.14 11.40 -6.06
CA THR A 127 6.25 11.94 -5.02
C THR A 127 5.92 10.90 -3.95
N ARG A 128 5.63 9.66 -4.36
CA ARG A 128 5.35 8.55 -3.43
C ARG A 128 6.57 8.20 -2.61
N LEU A 129 7.75 8.06 -3.24
CA LEU A 129 9.00 7.78 -2.56
C LEU A 129 9.37 8.88 -1.56
N SER A 130 9.26 10.15 -1.96
CA SER A 130 9.52 11.30 -1.07
C SER A 130 8.56 11.32 0.13
N ALA A 131 7.29 10.98 -0.08
CA ALA A 131 6.31 10.88 1.00
C ALA A 131 6.69 9.76 1.99
N GLU A 132 7.11 8.59 1.49
CA GLU A 132 7.55 7.47 2.32
C GLU A 132 8.82 7.83 3.12
N LEU A 133 9.77 8.51 2.49
CA LEU A 133 11.01 8.91 3.16
C LEU A 133 10.81 10.02 4.20
N SER A 134 9.92 10.98 3.95
CA SER A 134 9.75 12.18 4.79
C SER A 134 8.77 12.01 5.95
N SER A 135 7.76 11.17 5.84
CA SER A 135 6.68 11.06 6.84
C SER A 135 6.93 10.06 7.97
N GLY A 136 8.16 9.58 8.16
CA GLY A 136 8.42 8.48 9.08
C GLY A 136 7.78 7.19 8.58
N GLY A 137 7.87 6.95 7.26
CA GLY A 137 7.41 5.73 6.62
C GLY A 137 8.01 4.49 7.27
N LYS A 138 7.37 3.37 7.04
CA LYS A 138 7.72 2.10 7.69
C LYS A 138 8.76 1.29 6.95
N THR A 139 9.10 1.72 5.73
CA THR A 139 10.11 1.07 4.91
C THR A 139 11.48 1.21 5.53
N TYR A 140 12.13 0.08 5.79
CA TYR A 140 13.48 0.03 6.33
C TYR A 140 14.48 -0.57 5.34
N ILE A 141 14.06 -1.55 4.54
CA ILE A 141 14.90 -2.26 3.57
C ILE A 141 14.53 -1.78 2.16
N PHE A 142 15.53 -1.44 1.39
CA PHE A 142 15.42 -1.01 -0.01
C PHE A 142 16.07 -2.01 -0.94
N LEU A 143 15.41 -2.31 -2.04
CA LEU A 143 15.94 -3.02 -3.20
C LEU A 143 16.10 -2.00 -4.32
N LEU A 144 17.32 -1.73 -4.73
CA LEU A 144 17.67 -0.61 -5.59
C LEU A 144 18.26 -1.09 -6.92
N GLU A 145 17.78 -0.55 -8.03
CA GLU A 145 18.44 -0.71 -9.34
C GLU A 145 19.65 0.24 -9.46
N ASP A 146 19.46 1.49 -9.02
CA ASP A 146 20.49 2.54 -9.03
C ASP A 146 20.70 3.09 -7.62
N PRO A 147 21.60 2.50 -6.83
CA PRO A 147 21.89 2.97 -5.47
C PRO A 147 22.63 4.32 -5.45
N GLU A 148 23.41 4.65 -6.49
CA GLU A 148 24.11 5.93 -6.59
C GLU A 148 23.11 7.08 -6.77
N GLY A 149 22.20 6.95 -7.73
CA GLY A 149 21.15 7.93 -7.96
C GLY A 149 20.21 8.06 -6.76
N PHE A 150 19.84 6.93 -6.15
CA PHE A 150 18.99 6.93 -4.96
C PHE A 150 19.66 7.70 -3.81
N GLU A 151 20.89 7.36 -3.44
CA GLU A 151 21.57 8.03 -2.32
C GLU A 151 21.84 9.50 -2.60
N THR A 152 22.33 9.83 -3.80
CA THR A 152 22.61 11.22 -4.20
C THR A 152 21.37 12.11 -4.12
N GLN A 153 20.17 11.57 -4.46
CA GLN A 153 18.95 12.37 -4.46
C GLN A 153 18.19 12.34 -3.14
N THR A 154 18.37 11.31 -2.33
CA THR A 154 17.56 11.14 -1.12
C THR A 154 18.37 11.23 0.17
N GLY A 155 19.65 10.88 0.16
CA GLY A 155 20.48 10.76 1.36
C GLY A 155 19.88 9.81 2.40
N ALA A 156 19.15 8.76 1.97
CA ALA A 156 18.30 8.00 2.87
C ALA A 156 18.95 6.72 3.39
N LEU A 157 20.14 6.35 2.91
CA LEU A 157 20.79 5.11 3.29
C LEU A 157 21.65 5.25 4.55
N GLN A 158 21.92 4.12 5.16
CA GLN A 158 22.81 3.92 6.29
C GLN A 158 24.01 3.09 5.85
N TYR A 159 25.18 3.40 6.38
CA TYR A 159 26.38 2.58 6.16
C TYR A 159 26.20 1.16 6.68
N LEU A 160 26.92 0.21 6.05
CA LEU A 160 26.87 -1.21 6.43
C LEU A 160 27.37 -1.45 7.86
N ASP A 161 28.26 -0.61 8.38
CA ASP A 161 28.77 -0.66 9.75
C ASP A 161 27.75 -0.17 10.81
N GLY A 162 26.61 0.38 10.38
CA GLY A 162 25.55 0.86 11.27
C GLY A 162 25.62 2.35 11.57
N THR A 163 26.61 3.06 11.05
CA THR A 163 26.67 4.52 11.18
C THR A 163 25.79 5.20 10.11
N VAL A 164 25.41 6.43 10.36
CA VAL A 164 24.72 7.29 9.39
C VAL A 164 25.63 8.44 9.00
N PRO A 165 25.49 9.00 7.79
CA PRO A 165 26.16 10.25 7.44
C PRO A 165 25.87 11.35 8.45
N ASP A 166 26.87 12.18 8.75
CA ASP A 166 26.72 13.31 9.70
C ASP A 166 25.65 14.31 9.24
N ASP A 167 25.48 14.45 7.94
CA ASP A 167 24.49 15.30 7.32
C ASP A 167 23.79 14.53 6.19
N PRO A 168 22.48 14.27 6.30
CA PRO A 168 21.71 13.58 5.26
C PRO A 168 21.62 14.34 3.93
N GLU A 169 21.94 15.65 3.93
CA GLU A 169 22.02 16.45 2.71
C GLU A 169 23.40 16.38 2.03
N THR A 170 24.34 15.63 2.62
CA THR A 170 25.69 15.46 2.06
C THR A 170 25.66 14.50 0.88
N THR A 171 26.01 15.01 -0.29
CA THR A 171 26.12 14.20 -1.53
C THR A 171 27.45 13.45 -1.67
N ASP A 172 28.35 13.60 -0.72
CA ASP A 172 29.73 13.00 -0.76
C ASP A 172 29.79 11.61 -0.09
N ALA A 173 28.64 11.09 0.37
CA ALA A 173 28.58 9.76 0.97
C ALA A 173 28.86 8.67 -0.09
N ASP A 174 29.79 7.74 0.22
CA ASP A 174 30.06 6.62 -0.68
C ASP A 174 28.98 5.56 -0.54
N TRP A 175 28.02 5.58 -1.45
CA TRP A 175 26.91 4.63 -1.49
C TRP A 175 27.37 3.16 -1.52
N ARG A 176 28.60 2.89 -2.01
CA ARG A 176 29.16 1.53 -2.09
C ARG A 176 29.40 0.92 -0.71
N GLU A 177 29.56 1.77 0.30
CA GLU A 177 29.69 1.35 1.70
C GLU A 177 28.33 1.22 2.40
N MET A 178 27.22 1.47 1.68
CA MET A 178 25.84 1.47 2.23
C MET A 178 24.98 0.31 1.75
N VAL A 179 25.45 -0.43 0.72
CA VAL A 179 24.65 -1.48 0.09
C VAL A 179 25.45 -2.77 -0.09
N TYR A 180 24.71 -3.88 -0.15
CA TYR A 180 25.19 -5.14 -0.69
C TYR A 180 24.57 -5.35 -2.07
N ARG A 181 25.26 -6.03 -2.99
CA ARG A 181 24.59 -6.62 -4.13
C ARG A 181 23.69 -7.77 -3.64
N TRP A 182 22.58 -8.00 -4.28
CA TRP A 182 21.73 -9.15 -3.97
C TRP A 182 22.52 -10.46 -3.93
N THR A 183 23.43 -10.60 -4.89
CA THR A 183 24.32 -11.77 -5.04
C THR A 183 25.37 -11.91 -3.94
N ASP A 184 25.66 -10.85 -3.19
CA ASP A 184 26.60 -10.87 -2.07
C ASP A 184 25.98 -11.46 -0.79
N CYS A 185 24.64 -11.61 -0.77
CA CYS A 185 23.88 -12.05 0.39
C CYS A 185 23.51 -13.54 0.26
N PRO A 186 24.23 -14.47 0.96
CA PRO A 186 23.95 -15.90 0.83
C PRO A 186 22.53 -16.29 1.21
N VAL A 187 21.93 -15.59 2.18
CA VAL A 187 20.56 -15.85 2.62
C VAL A 187 19.57 -15.47 1.52
N LEU A 188 19.72 -14.29 0.90
CA LEU A 188 18.85 -13.83 -0.18
C LEU A 188 18.92 -14.69 -1.43
N THR A 189 20.15 -15.06 -1.84
CA THR A 189 20.37 -15.95 -2.99
C THR A 189 19.90 -17.38 -2.72
N GLY A 190 19.81 -17.78 -1.45
CA GLY A 190 19.31 -19.09 -1.02
C GLY A 190 17.79 -19.16 -0.87
N LEU A 191 17.04 -18.07 -1.05
CA LEU A 191 15.58 -18.08 -1.02
C LEU A 191 15.02 -18.86 -2.21
N ASP A 192 14.06 -19.73 -1.93
CA ASP A 192 13.29 -20.43 -2.98
C ASP A 192 12.16 -19.49 -3.46
N LEU A 193 12.44 -18.77 -4.53
CA LEU A 193 11.51 -17.81 -5.12
C LEU A 193 10.75 -18.39 -6.33
N GLY A 194 11.07 -19.60 -6.77
CA GLY A 194 10.46 -20.21 -7.95
C GLY A 194 10.76 -19.46 -9.25
N GLY A 195 9.93 -19.72 -10.25
CA GLY A 195 9.98 -19.06 -11.56
C GLY A 195 8.88 -18.02 -11.74
N TYR A 196 9.03 -17.18 -12.75
CA TYR A 196 7.98 -16.29 -13.21
C TYR A 196 7.64 -16.58 -14.68
N GLU A 197 6.40 -16.31 -15.05
CA GLU A 197 5.90 -16.37 -16.41
C GLU A 197 5.46 -14.97 -16.83
N GLY A 198 6.24 -14.34 -17.70
CA GLY A 198 5.90 -13.02 -18.26
C GLY A 198 5.20 -13.20 -19.61
N LEU A 199 4.10 -12.49 -19.82
CA LEU A 199 3.43 -12.40 -21.12
C LEU A 199 3.99 -11.21 -21.89
N THR A 200 4.72 -11.47 -22.97
CA THR A 200 5.01 -10.46 -23.99
C THR A 200 4.13 -10.68 -25.20
N LEU A 201 3.92 -9.62 -26.00
CA LEU A 201 3.08 -9.70 -27.21
C LEU A 201 3.63 -10.67 -28.28
N MET A 202 4.82 -11.20 -28.11
CA MET A 202 5.49 -12.02 -29.11
C MET A 202 6.00 -13.38 -28.59
N ASP A 203 6.34 -13.49 -27.30
CA ASP A 203 6.89 -14.72 -26.72
C ASP A 203 6.54 -14.82 -25.23
N ASP A 204 6.34 -16.05 -24.75
CA ASP A 204 6.27 -16.34 -23.32
C ASP A 204 7.69 -16.24 -22.75
N VAL A 205 7.92 -15.25 -21.89
CA VAL A 205 9.20 -15.07 -21.19
C VAL A 205 9.12 -15.83 -19.87
N THR A 206 9.91 -16.87 -19.76
CA THR A 206 10.06 -17.62 -18.50
C THR A 206 11.44 -17.39 -17.91
N GLY A 207 11.51 -17.29 -16.61
CA GLY A 207 12.76 -17.09 -15.89
C GLY A 207 12.64 -17.50 -14.43
N THR A 208 13.70 -17.28 -13.67
CA THR A 208 13.67 -17.46 -12.21
C THR A 208 13.52 -16.10 -11.55
N ASN A 209 12.71 -16.01 -10.48
CA ASN A 209 12.58 -14.78 -9.72
C ASN A 209 13.93 -14.33 -9.13
N GLN A 210 14.84 -15.26 -8.83
CA GLN A 210 16.22 -14.96 -8.44
C GLN A 210 16.98 -14.21 -9.54
N SER A 211 16.76 -14.53 -10.81
CA SER A 211 17.45 -13.83 -11.91
C SER A 211 16.98 -12.39 -12.08
N VAL A 212 15.71 -12.12 -11.74
CA VAL A 212 15.17 -10.75 -11.74
C VAL A 212 15.79 -9.90 -10.64
N LEU A 213 16.04 -10.48 -9.47
CA LEU A 213 16.58 -9.77 -8.32
C LEU A 213 18.11 -9.69 -8.30
N ALA A 214 18.80 -10.54 -9.08
CA ALA A 214 20.26 -10.68 -9.04
C ALA A 214 21.06 -9.40 -9.37
N HIS A 215 20.46 -8.46 -10.10
CA HIS A 215 21.09 -7.19 -10.46
C HIS A 215 20.83 -6.07 -9.45
N LEU A 216 19.99 -6.32 -8.44
CA LEU A 216 19.61 -5.31 -7.46
C LEU A 216 20.66 -5.20 -6.36
N TYR A 217 20.65 -4.03 -5.74
CA TYR A 217 21.37 -3.75 -4.51
C TYR A 217 20.40 -3.70 -3.33
N VAL A 218 20.88 -4.12 -2.18
CA VAL A 218 20.10 -4.15 -0.93
C VAL A 218 20.70 -3.15 0.03
N GLY A 219 19.92 -2.15 0.41
CA GLY A 219 20.28 -1.11 1.35
C GLY A 219 19.30 -1.01 2.50
N ARG A 220 19.69 -0.30 3.55
CA ARG A 220 18.81 -0.02 4.68
C ARG A 220 18.70 1.47 4.95
N ARG A 221 17.57 1.85 5.52
CA ARG A 221 17.24 3.23 5.86
C ARG A 221 18.15 3.74 6.97
N GLY A 222 18.68 4.95 6.80
CA GLY A 222 19.31 5.71 7.84
C GLY A 222 18.28 6.19 8.88
N VAL A 223 18.66 6.11 10.15
CA VAL A 223 17.83 6.55 11.27
C VAL A 223 18.63 7.60 12.04
N TRP A 224 18.27 8.87 11.85
CA TRP A 224 18.95 10.02 12.50
C TRP A 224 18.27 10.45 13.80
N ASP A 225 16.98 10.12 14.01
CA ASP A 225 16.25 10.42 15.23
C ASP A 225 16.10 9.14 16.08
N GLU A 226 16.72 9.15 17.27
CA GLU A 226 16.63 8.04 18.23
C GLU A 226 15.19 7.61 18.57
N LYS A 227 14.21 8.52 18.41
CA LYS A 227 12.79 8.20 18.62
C LYS A 227 12.22 7.27 17.55
N GLN A 228 12.86 7.19 16.39
CA GLN A 228 12.44 6.31 15.30
C GLN A 228 13.02 4.89 15.45
N ILE A 229 14.09 4.71 16.24
CA ILE A 229 14.72 3.39 16.44
C ILE A 229 13.72 2.29 16.79
N PRO A 230 12.80 2.49 17.78
CA PRO A 230 11.82 1.46 18.11
C PRO A 230 10.88 1.08 16.97
N THR A 231 10.66 1.98 16.01
CA THR A 231 9.81 1.73 14.84
C THR A 231 10.44 0.71 13.90
N TYR A 232 11.77 0.65 13.84
CA TYR A 232 12.51 -0.18 12.91
C TYR A 232 13.21 -1.39 13.56
N GLU A 233 13.06 -1.61 14.88
CA GLU A 233 13.78 -2.66 15.63
C GLU A 233 13.58 -4.05 15.01
N GLY A 234 12.32 -4.44 14.75
CA GLY A 234 12.03 -5.73 14.09
C GLY A 234 12.50 -5.81 12.64
N CYS A 235 12.56 -4.68 11.93
CA CYS A 235 13.10 -4.62 10.58
C CYS A 235 14.63 -4.68 10.58
N ALA A 236 15.30 -4.16 11.61
CA ALA A 236 16.73 -4.27 11.80
C ALA A 236 17.16 -5.73 12.07
N GLU A 237 16.40 -6.48 12.87
CA GLU A 237 16.62 -7.92 13.06
C GLU A 237 16.47 -8.71 11.76
N LEU A 238 15.48 -8.34 10.94
CA LEU A 238 15.32 -8.92 9.61
C LEU A 238 16.54 -8.61 8.72
N TRP A 239 16.98 -7.35 8.70
CA TRP A 239 18.18 -6.95 7.95
C TRP A 239 19.39 -7.80 8.33
N ASP A 240 19.69 -7.91 9.62
CA ASP A 240 20.83 -8.69 10.11
C ASP A 240 20.72 -10.17 9.71
N THR A 241 19.53 -10.71 9.68
CA THR A 241 19.27 -12.09 9.25
C THR A 241 19.50 -12.26 7.74
N LEU A 242 18.96 -11.35 6.92
CA LEU A 242 19.04 -11.44 5.46
C LEU A 242 20.46 -11.19 4.93
N THR A 243 21.23 -10.37 5.64
CA THR A 243 22.62 -10.04 5.26
C THR A 243 23.67 -10.88 6.01
N ALA A 244 23.22 -11.89 6.78
CA ALA A 244 24.14 -12.76 7.50
C ALA A 244 25.15 -13.44 6.57
N GLY A 245 26.44 -13.20 6.83
CA GLY A 245 27.54 -13.74 6.01
C GLY A 245 27.77 -13.02 4.67
N ALA A 246 27.07 -11.90 4.42
CA ALA A 246 27.31 -11.08 3.24
C ALA A 246 28.69 -10.38 3.30
N VAL A 247 29.33 -10.29 2.14
CA VAL A 247 30.57 -9.52 1.94
C VAL A 247 30.32 -8.60 0.76
N SER A 248 30.33 -7.28 1.02
CA SER A 248 30.03 -6.32 -0.04
C SER A 248 31.09 -6.34 -1.15
N THR A 249 30.62 -6.48 -2.39
CA THR A 249 31.43 -6.31 -3.62
C THR A 249 30.98 -5.07 -4.40
N ALA A 250 30.19 -4.18 -3.79
CA ALA A 250 29.67 -2.98 -4.45
C ALA A 250 30.79 -1.98 -4.85
N ALA A 251 31.95 -2.05 -4.21
CA ALA A 251 33.12 -1.22 -4.51
C ALA A 251 34.01 -1.80 -5.63
N GLU A 252 33.80 -3.06 -6.06
CA GLU A 252 34.52 -3.73 -7.14
C GLU A 252 33.81 -3.53 -8.49
#